data_82d8fb1a5a95c701826b2a5fe9bdfbc0
#
_entry.id   82d8fb1a5a95c701826b2a5fe9bdfbc0
#
_cell.length_a   1.000
_cell.length_b   1.000
_cell.length_c   1.000
_cell.angle_alpha   90.00
_cell.angle_beta   90.00
_cell.angle_gamma   90.00
#
_symmetry.space_group_name_H-M   'P 1'
#
loop_
_entity.id
_entity.type
_entity.pdbx_description
1 polymer ?
#
loop_
_entity_poly.entity_id
_entity_poly.type
_entity_poly.pdbx_seq_one_letter_code
_entity_poly.pdbx_strand_id
1 'polypeptide(L)'
;MLERPIACLDLSDAQRRCLLLAAVAGLAASEGANAQDATAVQPRAYRVAFENELMRVLEFNSLPGLGVCGSGVHSHPAHLTIALSPAKVRVKLPDGKSFVAEQVLGDMFWSEAETHETENVSGRNIRALLVELKPTRGAKG
;
A
#
# COMPACT_ATOMS: atom_id res chain seq x y z
N MET A 1 -30.47 11.25 4.08
CA MET A 1 -30.27 9.95 3.41
C MET A 1 -28.90 9.96 2.78
N LEU A 2 -27.91 9.44 3.48
CA LEU A 2 -26.52 9.41 3.01
C LEU A 2 -26.36 8.15 2.14
N GLU A 3 -26.33 8.34 0.84
CA GLU A 3 -26.00 7.26 -0.10
C GLU A 3 -24.55 6.80 0.18
N ARG A 4 -24.40 5.55 0.57
CA ARG A 4 -23.11 4.89 0.66
C ARG A 4 -22.52 4.80 -0.74
N PRO A 5 -21.26 5.21 -0.96
CA PRO A 5 -20.66 5.07 -2.28
C PRO A 5 -20.62 3.58 -2.66
N ILE A 6 -21.14 3.27 -3.83
CA ILE A 6 -21.29 1.92 -4.40
C ILE A 6 -19.95 1.14 -4.42
N ALA A 7 -18.83 1.84 -4.40
CA ALA A 7 -17.49 1.23 -4.37
C ALA A 7 -17.16 0.40 -3.12
N CYS A 8 -17.83 0.67 -1.97
CA CYS A 8 -17.61 -0.09 -0.74
C CYS A 8 -18.31 -1.44 -0.70
N LEU A 9 -19.41 -1.59 -1.45
CA LEU A 9 -20.18 -2.84 -1.46
C LEU A 9 -19.50 -3.94 -2.28
N ASP A 10 -18.78 -3.55 -3.32
CA ASP A 10 -18.11 -4.50 -4.23
C ASP A 10 -16.83 -5.12 -3.64
N LEU A 11 -16.13 -4.37 -2.77
CA LEU A 11 -14.92 -4.85 -2.11
C LEU A 11 -15.20 -5.85 -0.98
N SER A 12 -16.34 -5.75 -0.31
CA SER A 12 -16.71 -6.66 0.79
C SER A 12 -17.04 -8.08 0.30
N ASP A 13 -17.62 -8.20 -0.88
CA ASP A 13 -17.94 -9.49 -1.49
C ASP A 13 -16.71 -10.19 -2.07
N ALA A 14 -15.78 -9.44 -2.64
CA ALA A 14 -14.50 -9.97 -3.11
C ALA A 14 -13.63 -10.44 -1.93
N GLN A 15 -13.60 -9.72 -0.82
CA GLN A 15 -12.89 -10.13 0.40
C GLN A 15 -13.53 -11.35 1.07
N ARG A 16 -14.84 -11.43 1.10
CA ARG A 16 -15.55 -12.63 1.64
C ARG A 16 -15.31 -13.87 0.79
N ARG A 17 -15.21 -13.74 -0.53
CA ARG A 17 -14.89 -14.86 -1.43
C ARG A 17 -13.45 -15.31 -1.30
N CYS A 18 -12.50 -14.43 -1.07
CA CYS A 18 -11.11 -14.79 -0.76
C CYS A 18 -10.98 -15.52 0.58
N LEU A 19 -11.72 -15.11 1.61
CA LEU A 19 -11.71 -15.77 2.92
C LEU A 19 -12.32 -17.18 2.90
N LEU A 20 -13.32 -17.42 2.06
CA LEU A 20 -13.96 -18.73 1.93
C LEU A 20 -13.12 -19.74 1.12
N LEU A 21 -12.27 -19.28 0.22
CA LEU A 21 -11.35 -20.13 -0.54
C LEU A 21 -10.06 -20.45 0.23
N ALA A 22 -9.67 -19.62 1.20
CA ALA A 22 -8.50 -19.87 2.04
C ALA A 22 -8.74 -20.92 3.14
N ALA A 23 -9.99 -21.27 3.44
CA ALA A 23 -10.33 -22.22 4.50
C ALA A 23 -10.14 -23.70 4.12
N VAL A 24 -9.82 -24.01 2.87
CA VAL A 24 -9.71 -25.39 2.37
C VAL A 24 -8.26 -25.83 2.10
N ALA A 25 -7.31 -24.92 2.09
CA ALA A 25 -5.89 -25.23 1.89
C ALA A 25 -5.14 -25.10 3.24
N GLY A 26 -5.45 -25.95 4.17
CA GLY A 26 -4.59 -26.17 5.32
C GLY A 26 -3.33 -26.87 4.86
N LEU A 27 -2.24 -26.14 4.75
CA LEU A 27 -0.87 -26.57 5.05
C LEU A 27 0.09 -25.42 4.77
N ALA A 28 0.69 -24.97 5.85
CA ALA A 28 1.65 -23.91 5.90
C ALA A 28 2.79 -24.10 4.91
N ALA A 29 2.93 -23.17 4.03
CA ALA A 29 4.24 -22.78 3.54
C ALA A 29 4.48 -21.36 4.05
N SER A 30 5.63 -21.14 4.64
CA SER A 30 6.11 -19.83 5.09
C SER A 30 6.27 -18.87 3.90
N GLU A 31 5.16 -18.35 3.40
CA GLU A 31 5.13 -17.31 2.38
C GLU A 31 5.12 -15.94 3.08
N GLY A 32 6.21 -15.67 3.79
CA GLY A 32 6.23 -14.53 4.68
C GLY A 32 6.40 -13.18 4.01
N ALA A 33 6.98 -13.05 2.84
CA ALA A 33 7.38 -11.73 2.35
C ALA A 33 6.51 -11.16 1.21
N ASN A 34 5.83 -11.98 0.42
CA ASN A 34 5.10 -11.53 -0.77
C ASN A 34 3.58 -11.38 -0.57
N ALA A 35 3.01 -11.98 0.47
CA ALA A 35 1.57 -11.98 0.69
C ALA A 35 0.99 -10.59 1.02
N GLN A 36 1.83 -9.64 1.43
CA GLN A 36 1.45 -8.28 1.80
C GLN A 36 2.08 -7.21 0.90
N ASP A 37 2.64 -7.58 -0.23
CA ASP A 37 3.20 -6.60 -1.17
C ASP A 37 2.12 -5.61 -1.63
N ALA A 38 2.46 -4.33 -1.63
CA ALA A 38 1.53 -3.25 -1.94
C ALA A 38 0.90 -3.41 -3.34
N THR A 39 1.66 -3.88 -4.32
CA THR A 39 1.16 -4.07 -5.69
C THR A 39 0.20 -5.25 -5.81
N ALA A 40 0.32 -6.24 -4.93
CA ALA A 40 -0.59 -7.38 -4.88
C ALA A 40 -1.87 -7.05 -4.08
N VAL A 41 -1.72 -6.33 -2.97
CA VAL A 41 -2.85 -5.98 -2.08
C VAL A 41 -3.67 -4.82 -2.64
N GLN A 42 -3.01 -3.80 -3.20
CA GLN A 42 -3.66 -2.61 -3.75
C GLN A 42 -3.21 -2.29 -5.20
N PRO A 43 -3.50 -3.17 -6.16
CA PRO A 43 -3.06 -3.00 -7.55
C PRO A 43 -3.66 -1.77 -8.25
N ARG A 44 -4.73 -1.19 -7.69
CA ARG A 44 -5.32 0.06 -8.18
C ARG A 44 -4.52 1.29 -7.77
N ALA A 45 -3.80 1.21 -6.66
CA ALA A 45 -3.02 2.33 -6.12
C ALA A 45 -1.54 2.21 -6.44
N TYR A 46 -0.99 1.01 -6.47
CA TYR A 46 0.43 0.76 -6.66
C TYR A 46 0.68 -0.05 -7.93
N ARG A 47 1.61 0.43 -8.74
CA ARG A 47 2.13 -0.33 -9.88
C ARG A 47 3.64 -0.19 -9.97
N VAL A 48 4.31 -1.21 -10.45
CA VAL A 48 5.75 -1.15 -10.73
C VAL A 48 5.97 -0.25 -11.96
N ALA A 49 6.67 0.85 -11.75
CA ALA A 49 7.06 1.79 -12.80
C ALA A 49 8.43 1.47 -13.38
N PHE A 50 9.35 0.98 -12.53
CA PHE A 50 10.70 0.59 -12.90
C PHE A 50 11.20 -0.47 -11.91
N GLU A 51 12.03 -1.40 -12.39
CA GLU A 51 12.66 -2.40 -11.55
C GLU A 51 14.00 -2.86 -12.15
N ASN A 52 14.99 -3.03 -11.27
CA ASN A 52 16.26 -3.64 -11.59
C ASN A 52 16.78 -4.46 -10.39
N GLU A 53 18.05 -4.87 -10.41
CA GLU A 53 18.64 -5.66 -9.32
C GLU A 53 18.79 -4.90 -7.99
N LEU A 54 18.84 -3.57 -8.03
CA LEU A 54 19.12 -2.72 -6.88
C LEU A 54 17.85 -2.14 -6.24
N MET A 55 16.85 -1.85 -7.06
CA MET A 55 15.66 -1.15 -6.61
C MET A 55 14.42 -1.52 -7.40
N ARG A 56 13.27 -1.26 -6.79
CA ARG A 56 11.97 -1.26 -7.43
C ARG A 56 11.33 0.11 -7.20
N VAL A 57 10.87 0.75 -8.27
CA VAL A 57 10.14 2.02 -8.17
C VAL A 57 8.66 1.74 -8.38
N LEU A 58 7.87 2.04 -7.37
CA LEU A 58 6.42 1.99 -7.45
C LEU A 58 5.88 3.37 -7.78
N GLU A 59 4.95 3.45 -8.71
CA GLU A 59 4.07 4.60 -8.84
C GLU A 59 2.85 4.38 -7.94
N PHE A 60 2.65 5.33 -7.04
CA PHE A 60 1.45 5.43 -6.22
C PHE A 60 0.49 6.42 -6.86
N ASN A 61 -0.74 6.00 -7.11
CA ASN A 61 -1.81 6.83 -7.64
C ASN A 61 -3.11 6.50 -6.89
N SER A 62 -3.49 7.36 -5.98
CA SER A 62 -4.64 7.12 -5.11
C SER A 62 -5.75 8.12 -5.40
N LEU A 63 -6.90 7.60 -5.83
CA LEU A 63 -8.12 8.36 -6.01
C LEU A 63 -8.71 8.78 -4.65
N PRO A 64 -9.50 9.88 -4.60
CA PRO A 64 -10.21 10.29 -3.39
C PRO A 64 -11.04 9.15 -2.82
N GLY A 65 -10.94 8.90 -1.54
CA GLY A 65 -11.68 7.84 -0.86
C GLY A 65 -11.14 6.43 -1.10
N LEU A 66 -10.09 6.25 -1.87
CA LEU A 66 -9.43 4.94 -1.98
C LEU A 66 -8.85 4.56 -0.61
N GLY A 67 -9.13 3.35 -0.17
CA GLY A 67 -8.76 2.86 1.15
C GLY A 67 -9.82 3.06 2.24
N VAL A 68 -10.88 3.83 1.99
CA VAL A 68 -11.97 4.07 2.98
C VAL A 68 -12.62 2.77 3.43
N CYS A 69 -12.67 1.77 2.59
CA CYS A 69 -13.29 0.48 2.90
C CYS A 69 -12.34 -0.51 3.58
N GLY A 70 -11.17 -0.07 4.03
CA GLY A 70 -10.21 -0.94 4.70
C GLY A 70 -9.59 -1.97 3.75
N SER A 71 -9.16 -1.53 2.61
CA SER A 71 -8.74 -2.39 1.50
C SER A 71 -7.36 -3.02 1.65
N GLY A 72 -6.83 -3.05 2.85
CA GLY A 72 -5.76 -3.98 3.06
C GLY A 72 -4.47 -3.40 3.59
N VAL A 73 -4.09 -4.01 4.68
CA VAL A 73 -2.76 -3.91 5.25
C VAL A 73 -1.77 -4.45 4.24
N HIS A 74 -0.76 -3.65 3.91
CA HIS A 74 0.33 -4.03 3.01
C HIS A 74 1.66 -3.58 3.58
N SER A 75 2.74 -4.12 3.03
CA SER A 75 4.10 -3.88 3.52
C SER A 75 4.98 -3.33 2.40
N HIS A 76 5.91 -2.50 2.79
CA HIS A 76 6.99 -2.00 1.97
C HIS A 76 8.34 -2.30 2.63
N PRO A 77 9.38 -2.63 1.85
CA PRO A 77 10.75 -2.55 2.36
C PRO A 77 11.14 -1.09 2.61
N ALA A 78 12.33 -0.86 3.15
CA ALA A 78 12.86 0.49 3.29
C ALA A 78 12.86 1.23 1.94
N HIS A 79 12.36 2.45 1.93
CA HIS A 79 12.13 3.18 0.69
C HIS A 79 12.18 4.70 0.84
N LEU A 80 12.48 5.37 -0.26
CA LEU A 80 12.33 6.82 -0.41
C LEU A 80 10.99 7.11 -1.08
N THR A 81 10.16 7.94 -0.48
CA THR A 81 8.96 8.47 -1.10
C THR A 81 9.21 9.86 -1.67
N ILE A 82 8.73 10.10 -2.88
CA ILE A 82 8.80 11.39 -3.60
C ILE A 82 7.38 11.80 -3.94
N ALA A 83 6.90 12.90 -3.36
CA ALA A 83 5.57 13.42 -3.61
C ALA A 83 5.49 14.10 -4.98
N LEU A 84 4.63 13.60 -5.87
CA LEU A 84 4.36 14.18 -7.19
C LEU A 84 3.10 15.05 -7.22
N SER A 85 2.39 15.13 -6.11
CA SER A 85 1.25 16.02 -5.90
C SER A 85 1.11 16.32 -4.40
N PRO A 86 0.38 17.38 -4.02
CA PRO A 86 -0.04 17.53 -2.64
C PRO A 86 -0.82 16.31 -2.18
N ALA A 87 -0.59 15.85 -0.96
CA ALA A 87 -1.21 14.67 -0.40
C ALA A 87 -1.68 14.90 1.04
N LYS A 88 -2.77 14.25 1.39
CA LYS A 88 -3.24 14.09 2.76
C LYS A 88 -3.71 12.64 2.92
N VAL A 89 -2.93 11.85 3.65
CA VAL A 89 -3.11 10.41 3.77
C VAL A 89 -3.28 10.05 5.23
N ARG A 90 -4.35 9.34 5.56
CA ARG A 90 -4.47 8.68 6.84
C ARG A 90 -3.72 7.36 6.78
N VAL A 91 -2.77 7.19 7.67
CA VAL A 91 -1.98 5.97 7.84
C VAL A 91 -2.48 5.26 9.09
N LYS A 92 -2.80 3.98 8.96
CA LYS A 92 -3.17 3.11 10.07
C LYS A 92 -2.11 2.02 10.24
N LEU A 93 -1.62 1.88 11.46
CA LEU A 93 -0.62 0.90 11.83
C LEU A 93 -1.27 -0.40 12.34
N PRO A 94 -0.56 -1.54 12.30
CA PRO A 94 -1.08 -2.81 12.77
C PRO A 94 -1.47 -2.82 14.26
N ASP A 95 -0.88 -1.95 15.07
CA ASP A 95 -1.19 -1.78 16.49
C ASP A 95 -2.48 -0.96 16.75
N GLY A 96 -3.18 -0.56 15.68
CA GLY A 96 -4.41 0.21 15.74
C GLY A 96 -4.22 1.73 15.83
N LYS A 97 -2.98 2.21 15.95
CA LYS A 97 -2.71 3.65 15.90
C LYS A 97 -2.89 4.19 14.50
N SER A 98 -3.29 5.44 14.41
CA SER A 98 -3.39 6.13 13.13
C SER A 98 -2.96 7.59 13.25
N PHE A 99 -2.45 8.12 12.16
CA PHE A 99 -2.09 9.52 12.02
C PHE A 99 -2.39 10.00 10.59
N VAL A 100 -2.39 11.30 10.38
CA VAL A 100 -2.53 11.89 9.05
C VAL A 100 -1.20 12.49 8.66
N ALA A 101 -0.65 12.04 7.53
CA ALA A 101 0.52 12.60 6.89
C ALA A 101 0.09 13.60 5.82
N GLU A 102 0.70 14.78 5.83
CA GLU A 102 0.50 15.81 4.80
C GLU A 102 1.82 16.06 4.08
N GLN A 103 1.75 16.22 2.77
CA GLN A 103 2.91 16.44 1.92
C GLN A 103 2.59 17.48 0.85
N VAL A 104 3.58 18.22 0.43
CA VAL A 104 3.50 19.11 -0.72
C VAL A 104 4.26 18.54 -1.91
N LEU A 105 3.98 19.02 -3.10
CA LEU A 105 4.70 18.62 -4.31
C LEU A 105 6.22 18.80 -4.12
N GLY A 106 6.98 17.74 -4.39
CA GLY A 106 8.43 17.72 -4.29
C GLY A 106 8.97 17.29 -2.93
N ASP A 107 8.13 17.08 -1.93
CA ASP A 107 8.58 16.50 -0.65
C ASP A 107 9.20 15.13 -0.87
N MET A 108 10.28 14.90 -0.14
CA MET A 108 10.96 13.61 -0.12
C MET A 108 11.19 13.19 1.33
N PHE A 109 10.90 11.93 1.63
CA PHE A 109 11.13 11.38 2.96
C PHE A 109 11.49 9.90 2.89
N TRP A 110 12.29 9.47 3.84
CA TRP A 110 12.69 8.10 4.01
C TRP A 110 11.76 7.37 4.98
N SER A 111 11.38 6.16 4.64
CA SER A 111 10.70 5.23 5.54
C SER A 111 11.52 3.95 5.68
N GLU A 112 11.67 3.48 6.90
CA GLU A 112 12.14 2.12 7.14
C GLU A 112 11.10 1.10 6.67
N ALA A 113 11.46 -0.18 6.66
CA ALA A 113 10.51 -1.22 6.31
C ALA A 113 9.26 -1.12 7.21
N GLU A 114 8.10 -1.00 6.60
CA GLU A 114 6.86 -0.72 7.31
C GLU A 114 5.68 -1.55 6.79
N THR A 115 4.73 -1.75 7.67
CA THR A 115 3.43 -2.37 7.36
C THR A 115 2.34 -1.41 7.79
N HIS A 116 1.43 -1.10 6.90
CA HIS A 116 0.36 -0.15 7.16
C HIS A 116 -0.86 -0.36 6.24
N GLU A 117 -1.90 0.37 6.53
CA GLU A 117 -3.03 0.62 5.66
C GLU A 117 -3.11 2.12 5.40
N THR A 118 -3.39 2.53 4.17
CA THR A 118 -3.48 3.95 3.80
C THR A 118 -4.84 4.30 3.22
N GLU A 119 -5.29 5.51 3.51
CA GLU A 119 -6.54 6.08 3.01
C GLU A 119 -6.29 7.51 2.51
N ASN A 120 -6.68 7.77 1.26
CA ASN A 120 -6.61 9.12 0.72
C ASN A 120 -7.75 9.98 1.29
N VAL A 121 -7.40 10.93 2.14
CA VAL A 121 -8.34 11.88 2.78
C VAL A 121 -8.21 13.29 2.23
N SER A 122 -7.50 13.48 1.10
CA SER A 122 -7.24 14.80 0.53
C SER A 122 -8.39 15.36 -0.31
N GLY A 123 -9.35 14.53 -0.72
CA GLY A 123 -10.42 14.91 -1.65
C GLY A 123 -9.96 15.09 -3.11
N ARG A 124 -8.72 14.75 -3.44
CA ARG A 124 -8.13 14.83 -4.79
C ARG A 124 -7.20 13.64 -5.06
N ASN A 125 -6.82 13.47 -6.31
CA ASN A 125 -5.83 12.44 -6.65
C ASN A 125 -4.49 12.74 -6.00
N ILE A 126 -3.89 11.71 -5.43
CA ILE A 126 -2.53 11.73 -4.89
C ILE A 126 -1.65 10.93 -5.84
N ARG A 127 -0.46 11.49 -6.13
CA ARG A 127 0.59 10.80 -6.87
C ARG A 127 1.92 10.89 -6.14
N ALA A 128 2.63 9.77 -6.10
CA ALA A 128 3.96 9.69 -5.54
C ALA A 128 4.77 8.59 -6.25
N LEU A 129 6.08 8.63 -6.08
CA LEU A 129 6.98 7.52 -6.36
C LEU A 129 7.54 6.99 -5.06
N LEU A 130 7.58 5.67 -4.94
CA LEU A 130 8.26 4.97 -3.85
C LEU A 130 9.46 4.23 -4.45
N VAL A 131 10.66 4.59 -4.04
CA VAL A 131 11.90 3.94 -4.47
C VAL A 131 12.28 2.92 -3.39
N GLU A 132 11.87 1.68 -3.58
CA GLU A 132 12.14 0.57 -2.67
C GLU A 132 13.52 -0.03 -2.95
N LEU A 133 14.35 -0.15 -1.93
CA LEU A 133 15.65 -0.79 -2.06
C LEU A 133 15.53 -2.30 -1.94
N LYS A 134 16.17 -3.01 -2.85
CA LYS A 134 16.31 -4.46 -2.76
C LYS A 134 17.46 -4.82 -1.83
N PRO A 135 17.34 -5.94 -1.07
CA PRO A 135 18.47 -6.41 -0.29
C PRO A 135 19.64 -6.73 -1.23
N THR A 136 20.79 -6.13 -0.96
CA THR A 136 22.02 -6.48 -1.67
C THR A 136 22.33 -7.95 -1.38
N ARG A 137 22.42 -8.77 -2.42
CA ARG A 137 22.90 -10.14 -2.26
C ARG A 137 24.31 -10.07 -1.67
N GLY A 138 24.38 -10.41 -0.39
CA GLY A 138 25.50 -10.62 0.47
C GLY A 138 26.86 -10.16 -0.03
N ALA A 139 27.40 -9.10 0.54
CA ALA A 139 28.81 -9.08 0.82
C ALA A 139 29.07 -10.20 1.84
N LYS A 140 29.48 -11.39 1.36
CA LYS A 140 30.14 -12.36 2.22
C LYS A 140 31.47 -11.70 2.62
N GLY A 141 31.50 -11.17 3.84
CA GLY A 141 32.74 -10.88 4.51
C GLY A 141 33.41 -12.17 4.95
#